data_8f96bb5d62b42b1dd625c52803019333
#
_entry.id   8f96bb5d62b42b1dd625c52803019333
#
_cell.length_a   1.000
_cell.length_b   1.000
_cell.length_c   1.000
_cell.angle_alpha   90.00
_cell.angle_beta   90.00
_cell.angle_gamma   90.00
#
_symmetry.space_group_name_H-M   'P 1'
#
loop_
_entity.id
_entity.type
_entity.pdbx_description
1 polymer ?
#
loop_
_entity_poly.entity_id
_entity_poly.type
_entity_poly.pdbx_seq_one_letter_code
_entity_poly.pdbx_strand_id
1 'polypeptide(L)'
;DQPFDSPLAVLGYGKDETEMTASFHSFVRRCVLPASHENAERPIVFNNWEGTYFDFNEAKLHALVKKAAKLGIELFVLDDGWFGKRDNDHCSLGDYEICKKKLPHLIKGLSDYVHRHGMKFGLWFEPEAISPDSDLYRAHPDWAIQIDGLKPSLGRNQLILDLTKPEVSDYVYRSLSSILSKDGVDFIKW
;
A
#
# COMPACT_ATOMS: atom_id res chain seq x y z
N ASP A 1 -6.60 9.52 35.37
CA ASP A 1 -5.89 8.42 34.74
C ASP A 1 -6.85 7.73 33.77
N GLN A 2 -6.55 7.80 32.48
CA GLN A 2 -7.29 7.02 31.47
C GLN A 2 -6.54 5.70 31.24
N PRO A 3 -7.24 4.55 31.19
CA PRO A 3 -6.61 3.29 30.87
C PRO A 3 -6.09 3.35 29.41
N PHE A 4 -4.91 2.80 29.18
CA PHE A 4 -4.34 2.62 27.85
C PHE A 4 -4.27 1.14 27.56
N ASP A 5 -5.00 0.69 26.54
CA ASP A 5 -4.95 -0.68 26.06
C ASP A 5 -3.90 -0.78 24.95
N SER A 6 -2.84 -1.53 25.21
CA SER A 6 -1.83 -1.82 24.19
C SER A 6 -2.34 -2.85 23.17
N PRO A 7 -1.80 -2.88 21.95
CA PRO A 7 -2.01 -4.00 21.05
C PRO A 7 -1.62 -5.32 21.70
N LEU A 8 -2.28 -6.42 21.30
CA LEU A 8 -1.97 -7.76 21.78
C LEU A 8 -0.52 -8.14 21.45
N ALA A 9 0.24 -8.46 22.49
CA ALA A 9 1.60 -8.98 22.34
C ALA A 9 1.62 -10.50 22.52
N VAL A 10 2.35 -11.19 21.67
CA VAL A 10 2.53 -12.65 21.74
C VAL A 10 3.98 -12.96 22.05
N LEU A 11 4.20 -13.72 23.12
CA LEU A 11 5.51 -14.20 23.51
C LEU A 11 5.60 -15.71 23.28
N GLY A 12 6.72 -16.17 22.75
CA GLY A 12 7.01 -17.58 22.55
C GLY A 12 8.41 -17.92 23.02
N TYR A 13 8.67 -19.20 23.24
CA TYR A 13 9.99 -19.75 23.54
C TYR A 13 10.17 -21.09 22.82
N GLY A 14 11.42 -21.48 22.58
CA GLY A 14 11.79 -22.73 21.95
C GLY A 14 13.18 -23.16 22.44
N LYS A 15 13.57 -24.40 22.19
CA LYS A 15 14.91 -24.92 22.52
C LYS A 15 16.01 -24.24 21.70
N ASP A 16 15.64 -23.84 20.47
CA ASP A 16 16.50 -23.17 19.52
C ASP A 16 15.70 -22.23 18.64
N GLU A 17 16.38 -21.47 17.79
CA GLU A 17 15.79 -20.51 16.87
C GLU A 17 14.85 -21.17 15.86
N THR A 18 15.15 -22.39 15.42
CA THR A 18 14.34 -23.12 14.46
C THR A 18 12.98 -23.51 15.05
N GLU A 19 12.98 -24.06 16.27
CA GLU A 19 11.74 -24.44 16.97
C GLU A 19 10.88 -23.19 17.28
N MET A 20 11.50 -22.11 17.73
CA MET A 20 10.82 -20.85 18.01
C MET A 20 10.18 -20.28 16.73
N THR A 21 10.94 -20.21 15.64
CA THR A 21 10.47 -19.72 14.34
C THR A 21 9.30 -20.55 13.81
N ALA A 22 9.40 -21.89 13.87
CA ALA A 22 8.34 -22.80 13.45
C ALA A 22 7.06 -22.60 14.27
N SER A 23 7.20 -22.37 15.59
CA SER A 23 6.07 -22.11 16.48
C SER A 23 5.36 -20.79 16.12
N PHE A 24 6.11 -19.72 15.86
CA PHE A 24 5.54 -18.45 15.41
C PHE A 24 4.88 -18.57 14.02
N HIS A 25 5.48 -19.26 13.07
CA HIS A 25 4.85 -19.52 11.77
C HIS A 25 3.52 -20.28 11.92
N SER A 26 3.49 -21.29 12.81
CA SER A 26 2.25 -22.02 13.10
C SER A 26 1.18 -21.14 13.73
N PHE A 27 1.57 -20.30 14.68
CA PHE A 27 0.66 -19.32 15.30
C PHE A 27 0.09 -18.35 14.27
N VAL A 28 0.95 -17.74 13.45
CA VAL A 28 0.50 -16.79 12.41
C VAL A 28 -0.49 -17.44 11.45
N ARG A 29 -0.18 -18.65 10.97
CA ARG A 29 -1.07 -19.38 10.03
C ARG A 29 -2.43 -19.67 10.63
N ARG A 30 -2.49 -20.10 11.89
CA ARG A 30 -3.74 -20.56 12.53
C ARG A 30 -4.55 -19.45 13.17
N CYS A 31 -3.89 -18.41 13.68
CA CYS A 31 -4.51 -17.42 14.55
C CYS A 31 -4.58 -16.01 13.95
N VAL A 32 -3.72 -15.70 12.97
CA VAL A 32 -3.63 -14.35 12.39
C VAL A 32 -4.17 -14.32 10.96
N LEU A 33 -3.79 -15.30 10.13
CA LEU A 33 -4.26 -15.33 8.74
C LEU A 33 -5.75 -15.70 8.66
N PRO A 34 -6.50 -15.11 7.73
CA PRO A 34 -7.83 -15.61 7.38
C PRO A 34 -7.74 -17.08 6.95
N ALA A 35 -8.74 -17.89 7.33
CA ALA A 35 -8.77 -19.34 7.04
C ALA A 35 -8.55 -19.65 5.55
N SER A 36 -9.05 -18.80 4.65
CA SER A 36 -8.84 -18.93 3.19
C SER A 36 -7.37 -18.83 2.76
N HIS A 37 -6.49 -18.29 3.61
CA HIS A 37 -5.06 -18.08 3.33
C HIS A 37 -4.14 -19.04 4.11
N GLU A 38 -4.67 -19.85 5.03
CA GLU A 38 -3.86 -20.73 5.88
C GLU A 38 -2.96 -21.67 5.08
N ASN A 39 -3.54 -22.29 4.04
CA ASN A 39 -2.86 -23.25 3.17
C ASN A 39 -2.67 -22.75 1.73
N ALA A 40 -2.94 -21.48 1.46
CA ALA A 40 -2.77 -20.91 0.13
C ALA A 40 -1.28 -20.73 -0.19
N GLU A 41 -0.89 -21.14 -1.39
CA GLU A 41 0.44 -20.82 -1.91
C GLU A 41 0.59 -19.30 -2.10
N ARG A 42 1.78 -18.79 -1.84
CA ARG A 42 2.10 -17.39 -2.06
C ARG A 42 2.51 -17.19 -3.52
N PRO A 43 1.93 -16.20 -4.20
CA PRO A 43 2.25 -15.97 -5.60
C PRO A 43 3.70 -15.50 -5.77
N ILE A 44 4.30 -15.82 -6.91
CA ILE A 44 5.57 -15.23 -7.34
C ILE A 44 5.30 -13.78 -7.75
N VAL A 45 5.88 -12.83 -7.00
CA VAL A 45 5.58 -11.40 -7.11
C VAL A 45 6.65 -10.68 -7.92
N PHE A 46 6.22 -9.83 -8.85
CA PHE A 46 7.03 -8.76 -9.42
C PHE A 46 6.48 -7.40 -8.96
N ASN A 47 7.34 -6.59 -8.36
CA ASN A 47 7.03 -5.21 -7.99
C ASN A 47 7.90 -4.28 -8.85
N ASN A 48 7.32 -3.23 -9.43
CA ASN A 48 8.05 -2.35 -10.34
C ASN A 48 9.01 -1.36 -9.64
N TRP A 49 8.95 -1.21 -8.31
CA TRP A 49 9.66 -0.13 -7.61
C TRP A 49 11.13 -0.03 -7.98
N GLU A 50 11.91 -1.07 -7.73
CA GLU A 50 13.35 -1.08 -8.02
C GLU A 50 13.69 -0.96 -9.52
N GLY A 51 12.74 -1.28 -10.40
CA GLY A 51 12.92 -1.21 -11.84
C GLY A 51 12.62 0.16 -12.44
N THR A 52 11.82 0.99 -11.77
CA THR A 52 11.37 2.26 -12.36
C THR A 52 11.34 3.43 -11.38
N TYR A 53 11.25 3.15 -10.08
CA TYR A 53 10.88 4.16 -9.08
C TYR A 53 9.68 4.98 -9.57
N PHE A 54 9.76 6.33 -9.52
CA PHE A 54 8.71 7.22 -10.00
C PHE A 54 8.68 7.43 -11.53
N ASP A 55 9.75 7.00 -12.25
CA ASP A 55 9.87 7.19 -13.71
C ASP A 55 9.20 6.04 -14.48
N PHE A 56 7.88 6.04 -14.48
CA PHE A 56 7.09 5.13 -15.28
C PHE A 56 5.93 5.82 -15.99
N ASN A 57 5.45 5.16 -17.02
CA ASN A 57 4.21 5.43 -17.71
C ASN A 57 3.58 4.10 -18.13
N GLU A 58 2.37 4.13 -18.63
CA GLU A 58 1.63 2.93 -19.01
C GLU A 58 2.38 2.05 -20.02
N ALA A 59 3.06 2.66 -21.00
CA ALA A 59 3.83 1.89 -21.98
C ALA A 59 5.01 1.12 -21.37
N LYS A 60 5.75 1.75 -20.44
CA LYS A 60 6.82 1.06 -19.68
C LYS A 60 6.24 -0.08 -18.85
N LEU A 61 5.12 0.16 -18.15
CA LEU A 61 4.45 -0.88 -17.35
C LEU A 61 3.96 -2.04 -18.22
N HIS A 62 3.35 -1.77 -19.36
CA HIS A 62 2.95 -2.82 -20.31
C HIS A 62 4.14 -3.67 -20.80
N ALA A 63 5.30 -3.05 -21.03
CA ALA A 63 6.51 -3.78 -21.40
C ALA A 63 7.01 -4.69 -20.26
N LEU A 64 6.93 -4.22 -19.00
CA LEU A 64 7.29 -5.00 -17.82
C LEU A 64 6.31 -6.16 -17.61
N VAL A 65 5.00 -5.92 -17.73
CA VAL A 65 3.95 -6.95 -17.62
C VAL A 65 4.20 -8.09 -18.63
N LYS A 66 4.51 -7.77 -19.89
CA LYS A 66 4.84 -8.79 -20.92
C LYS A 66 6.06 -9.62 -20.55
N LYS A 67 7.09 -9.00 -19.98
CA LYS A 67 8.31 -9.71 -19.56
C LYS A 67 8.02 -10.58 -18.32
N ALA A 68 7.31 -10.03 -17.34
CA ALA A 68 6.94 -10.74 -16.13
C ALA A 68 6.12 -12.01 -16.43
N ALA A 69 5.11 -11.90 -17.30
CA ALA A 69 4.30 -13.04 -17.73
C ALA A 69 5.13 -14.16 -18.36
N LYS A 70 6.13 -13.82 -19.23
CA LYS A 70 7.03 -14.79 -19.84
C LYS A 70 7.95 -15.50 -18.83
N LEU A 71 8.21 -14.88 -17.70
CA LEU A 71 9.03 -15.43 -16.61
C LEU A 71 8.23 -16.25 -15.60
N GLY A 72 6.92 -16.37 -15.78
CA GLY A 72 6.06 -17.12 -14.86
C GLY A 72 5.71 -16.35 -13.59
N ILE A 73 5.77 -15.01 -13.60
CA ILE A 73 5.29 -14.17 -12.51
C ILE A 73 3.77 -14.31 -12.40
N GLU A 74 3.26 -14.39 -11.18
CA GLU A 74 1.85 -14.65 -10.88
C GLU A 74 1.12 -13.41 -10.35
N LEU A 75 1.85 -12.44 -9.77
CA LEU A 75 1.32 -11.19 -9.24
C LEU A 75 2.21 -10.01 -9.67
N PHE A 76 1.64 -9.07 -10.41
CA PHE A 76 2.28 -7.80 -10.77
C PHE A 76 1.81 -6.69 -9.84
N VAL A 77 2.71 -6.07 -9.08
CA VAL A 77 2.41 -4.99 -8.14
C VAL A 77 2.90 -3.66 -8.70
N LEU A 78 1.99 -2.70 -8.88
CA LEU A 78 2.32 -1.30 -9.13
C LEU A 78 2.57 -0.61 -7.79
N ASP A 79 3.79 -0.15 -7.61
CA ASP A 79 4.24 0.55 -6.40
C ASP A 79 3.95 2.06 -6.45
N ASP A 80 4.58 2.85 -5.58
CA ASP A 80 4.40 4.29 -5.41
C ASP A 80 4.51 5.09 -6.72
N GLY A 81 3.81 6.23 -6.78
CA GLY A 81 3.93 7.18 -7.89
C GLY A 81 2.80 7.17 -8.91
N TRP A 82 1.72 6.39 -8.69
CA TRP A 82 0.58 6.28 -9.62
C TRP A 82 -0.49 7.38 -9.45
N PHE A 83 -0.44 8.18 -8.38
CA PHE A 83 -1.45 9.15 -8.01
C PHE A 83 -0.92 10.59 -7.94
N GLY A 84 -1.80 11.56 -7.98
CA GLY A 84 -1.50 12.99 -7.81
C GLY A 84 -0.38 13.50 -8.70
N LYS A 85 0.52 14.26 -8.09
CA LYS A 85 1.79 14.74 -8.68
C LYS A 85 2.99 13.97 -8.13
N ARG A 86 2.80 12.71 -7.73
CA ARG A 86 3.76 11.87 -7.03
C ARG A 86 4.91 11.45 -7.95
N ASP A 87 5.83 12.38 -8.23
CA ASP A 87 7.04 12.16 -9.02
C ASP A 87 8.31 12.03 -8.16
N ASN A 88 8.17 12.12 -6.84
CA ASN A 88 9.17 11.93 -5.81
C ASN A 88 8.48 11.68 -4.46
N ASP A 89 9.25 11.40 -3.41
CA ASP A 89 8.75 11.08 -2.07
C ASP A 89 8.41 12.30 -1.19
N HIS A 90 8.51 13.51 -1.73
CA HIS A 90 8.24 14.75 -0.99
C HIS A 90 6.80 15.29 -1.18
N CYS A 91 6.03 14.76 -2.14
CA CYS A 91 4.75 15.33 -2.52
C CYS A 91 3.62 14.31 -2.69
N SER A 92 2.39 14.82 -2.68
CA SER A 92 1.13 14.15 -3.04
C SER A 92 0.73 12.90 -2.26
N LEU A 93 1.46 12.50 -1.22
CA LEU A 93 0.98 11.40 -0.38
C LEU A 93 -0.30 11.86 0.35
N GLY A 94 -1.36 11.05 0.25
CA GLY A 94 -2.71 11.40 0.66
C GLY A 94 -3.65 11.76 -0.49
N ASP A 95 -3.11 12.21 -1.64
CA ASP A 95 -3.88 12.59 -2.83
C ASP A 95 -4.10 11.37 -3.75
N TYR A 96 -4.92 10.41 -3.35
CA TYR A 96 -5.16 9.17 -4.11
C TYR A 96 -6.03 9.37 -5.35
N GLU A 97 -5.76 10.44 -6.12
CA GLU A 97 -6.33 10.65 -7.44
C GLU A 97 -5.38 10.12 -8.53
N ILE A 98 -5.88 9.26 -9.41
CA ILE A 98 -5.06 8.58 -10.41
C ILE A 98 -4.38 9.59 -11.35
N CYS A 99 -3.06 9.52 -11.47
CA CYS A 99 -2.28 10.36 -12.39
C CYS A 99 -2.52 9.95 -13.86
N LYS A 100 -3.47 10.59 -14.52
CA LYS A 100 -3.83 10.31 -15.93
C LYS A 100 -2.67 10.52 -16.91
N LYS A 101 -1.69 11.35 -16.57
CA LYS A 101 -0.48 11.54 -17.39
C LYS A 101 0.36 10.26 -17.44
N LYS A 102 0.47 9.53 -16.34
CA LYS A 102 1.18 8.26 -16.26
C LYS A 102 0.32 7.08 -16.70
N LEU A 103 -0.97 7.11 -16.35
CA LEU A 103 -1.96 6.05 -16.57
C LEU A 103 -3.20 6.61 -17.29
N PRO A 104 -3.13 6.85 -18.59
CA PRO A 104 -4.24 7.42 -19.35
C PRO A 104 -5.51 6.55 -19.35
N HIS A 105 -5.36 5.23 -19.23
CA HIS A 105 -6.48 4.29 -19.12
C HIS A 105 -6.80 3.92 -17.66
N LEU A 106 -6.30 4.71 -16.69
CA LEU A 106 -6.51 4.55 -15.25
C LEU A 106 -5.96 3.22 -14.71
N ILE A 107 -6.16 2.98 -13.43
CA ILE A 107 -5.79 1.70 -12.79
C ILE A 107 -6.53 0.53 -13.45
N LYS A 108 -7.81 0.72 -13.76
CA LYS A 108 -8.62 -0.32 -14.43
C LYS A 108 -8.00 -0.81 -15.74
N GLY A 109 -7.53 0.10 -16.59
CA GLY A 109 -6.88 -0.27 -17.86
C GLY A 109 -5.62 -1.10 -17.68
N LEU A 110 -4.79 -0.74 -16.68
CA LEU A 110 -3.59 -1.50 -16.33
C LEU A 110 -3.94 -2.86 -15.70
N SER A 111 -4.88 -2.92 -14.77
CA SER A 111 -5.29 -4.17 -14.14
C SER A 111 -5.86 -5.16 -15.18
N ASP A 112 -6.72 -4.69 -16.07
CA ASP A 112 -7.23 -5.52 -17.17
C ASP A 112 -6.11 -6.01 -18.09
N TYR A 113 -5.08 -5.20 -18.30
CA TYR A 113 -3.94 -5.59 -19.09
C TYR A 113 -3.11 -6.69 -18.40
N VAL A 114 -2.88 -6.58 -17.08
CA VAL A 114 -2.20 -7.59 -16.26
C VAL A 114 -3.00 -8.90 -16.25
N HIS A 115 -4.31 -8.84 -16.01
CA HIS A 115 -5.20 -10.01 -16.01
C HIS A 115 -5.20 -10.75 -17.35
N ARG A 116 -5.21 -10.01 -18.49
CA ARG A 116 -5.10 -10.64 -19.83
C ARG A 116 -3.79 -11.38 -20.05
N HIS A 117 -2.76 -11.10 -19.26
CA HIS A 117 -1.48 -11.84 -19.29
C HIS A 117 -1.42 -12.96 -18.23
N GLY A 118 -2.54 -13.30 -17.60
CA GLY A 118 -2.66 -14.42 -16.66
C GLY A 118 -2.13 -14.16 -15.26
N MET A 119 -1.83 -12.90 -14.91
CA MET A 119 -1.34 -12.51 -13.60
C MET A 119 -2.44 -11.80 -12.78
N LYS A 120 -2.31 -11.84 -11.46
CA LYS A 120 -3.05 -10.97 -10.53
C LYS A 120 -2.43 -9.58 -10.55
N PHE A 121 -3.23 -8.56 -10.19
CA PHE A 121 -2.81 -7.18 -10.08
C PHE A 121 -2.81 -6.70 -8.64
N GLY A 122 -1.69 -6.11 -8.20
CA GLY A 122 -1.55 -5.48 -6.90
C GLY A 122 -1.27 -3.99 -7.00
N LEU A 123 -1.65 -3.25 -5.97
CA LEU A 123 -1.48 -1.80 -5.90
C LEU A 123 -0.95 -1.40 -4.52
N TRP A 124 0.02 -0.46 -4.52
CA TRP A 124 0.59 0.08 -3.30
C TRP A 124 -0.21 1.27 -2.77
N PHE A 125 -0.34 1.33 -1.44
CA PHE A 125 -0.87 2.45 -0.68
C PHE A 125 -0.04 2.70 0.57
N GLU A 126 -0.03 3.94 1.06
CA GLU A 126 0.48 4.34 2.38
C GLU A 126 -0.53 5.32 3.02
N PRO A 127 -1.72 4.82 3.37
CA PRO A 127 -2.87 5.69 3.68
C PRO A 127 -2.84 6.32 5.06
N GLU A 128 -1.94 5.91 5.93
CA GLU A 128 -1.69 6.51 7.24
C GLU A 128 -0.87 7.79 7.15
N ALA A 129 -0.26 8.08 6.01
CA ALA A 129 0.68 9.17 5.85
C ALA A 129 0.19 10.25 4.87
N ILE A 130 0.69 11.47 5.06
CA ILE A 130 0.36 12.63 4.24
C ILE A 130 1.61 13.47 3.99
N SER A 131 1.80 13.92 2.75
CA SER A 131 2.88 14.86 2.42
C SER A 131 2.48 16.29 2.79
N PRO A 132 3.37 17.11 3.37
CA PRO A 132 3.12 18.54 3.51
C PRO A 132 2.81 19.23 2.17
N ASP A 133 3.44 18.75 1.09
CA ASP A 133 3.12 19.16 -0.27
C ASP A 133 2.10 18.17 -0.89
N SER A 134 0.86 18.22 -0.39
CA SER A 134 -0.30 17.53 -0.96
C SER A 134 -1.51 18.47 -0.97
N ASP A 135 -2.46 18.20 -1.84
CA ASP A 135 -3.71 18.94 -1.88
C ASP A 135 -4.53 18.65 -0.62
N LEU A 136 -4.48 17.41 -0.13
CA LEU A 136 -5.11 17.01 1.12
C LEU A 136 -4.59 17.81 2.32
N TYR A 137 -3.26 17.94 2.48
CA TYR A 137 -2.69 18.70 3.59
C TYR A 137 -3.00 20.19 3.51
N ARG A 138 -3.01 20.76 2.31
CA ARG A 138 -3.43 22.16 2.10
C ARG A 138 -4.88 22.41 2.49
N ALA A 139 -5.76 21.45 2.24
CA ALA A 139 -7.17 21.55 2.61
C ALA A 139 -7.42 21.27 4.11
N HIS A 140 -6.68 20.36 4.69
CA HIS A 140 -6.88 19.86 6.04
C HIS A 140 -5.56 19.68 6.81
N PRO A 141 -4.83 20.78 7.13
CA PRO A 141 -3.58 20.67 7.87
C PRO A 141 -3.77 20.14 9.30
N ASP A 142 -4.96 20.29 9.85
CA ASP A 142 -5.38 19.79 11.16
C ASP A 142 -5.63 18.26 11.20
N TRP A 143 -5.60 17.58 10.05
CA TRP A 143 -5.75 16.12 9.99
C TRP A 143 -4.45 15.37 10.26
N ALA A 144 -3.30 16.03 10.20
CA ALA A 144 -2.05 15.45 10.64
C ALA A 144 -1.91 15.50 12.17
N ILE A 145 -1.27 14.48 12.75
CA ILE A 145 -0.93 14.48 14.18
C ILE A 145 0.06 15.61 14.44
N GLN A 146 -0.32 16.54 15.31
CA GLN A 146 0.46 17.72 15.67
C GLN A 146 0.36 17.98 17.17
N ILE A 147 1.39 18.63 17.71
CA ILE A 147 1.41 19.15 19.07
C ILE A 147 1.54 20.66 18.97
N ASP A 148 0.62 21.38 19.60
CA ASP A 148 0.60 22.83 19.59
C ASP A 148 1.95 23.43 20.05
N GLY A 149 2.46 24.38 19.28
CA GLY A 149 3.73 25.05 19.56
C GLY A 149 5.00 24.26 19.18
N LEU A 150 4.88 23.03 18.69
CA LEU A 150 6.00 22.23 18.19
C LEU A 150 5.99 22.13 16.67
N LYS A 151 7.17 22.06 16.08
CA LYS A 151 7.29 21.73 14.65
C LYS A 151 6.90 20.27 14.43
N PRO A 152 6.11 19.96 13.40
CA PRO A 152 5.80 18.58 13.04
C PRO A 152 7.08 17.78 12.78
N SER A 153 7.12 16.55 13.29
CA SER A 153 8.21 15.61 13.02
C SER A 153 7.95 14.90 11.70
N LEU A 154 8.84 15.09 10.73
CA LEU A 154 8.76 14.42 9.44
C LEU A 154 9.54 13.11 9.49
N GLY A 155 8.87 12.01 9.11
CA GLY A 155 9.50 10.75 8.76
C GLY A 155 9.45 10.55 7.25
N ARG A 156 10.58 10.39 6.57
CA ARG A 156 10.63 10.27 5.10
C ARG A 156 9.85 11.37 4.35
N ASN A 157 9.98 12.64 4.81
CA ASN A 157 9.29 13.82 4.24
C ASN A 157 7.75 13.78 4.36
N GLN A 158 7.20 13.00 5.25
CA GLN A 158 5.76 12.84 5.44
C GLN A 158 5.37 12.95 6.91
N LEU A 159 4.10 13.29 7.14
CA LEU A 159 3.42 13.34 8.42
C LEU A 159 2.48 12.14 8.55
N ILE A 160 2.01 11.90 9.74
CA ILE A 160 1.01 10.85 10.03
C ILE A 160 -0.36 11.49 10.18
N LEU A 161 -1.36 10.92 9.52
CA LEU A 161 -2.76 11.30 9.67
C LEU A 161 -3.30 10.88 11.04
N ASP A 162 -4.13 11.72 11.64
CA ASP A 162 -4.84 11.42 12.88
C ASP A 162 -6.07 10.54 12.59
N LEU A 163 -5.85 9.25 12.46
CA LEU A 163 -6.91 8.27 12.21
C LEU A 163 -7.88 8.09 13.39
N THR A 164 -7.65 8.76 14.54
CA THR A 164 -8.60 8.78 15.63
C THR A 164 -9.80 9.70 15.34
N LYS A 165 -9.66 10.60 14.36
CA LYS A 165 -10.72 11.46 13.87
C LYS A 165 -11.60 10.69 12.87
N PRO A 166 -12.91 10.56 13.10
CA PRO A 166 -13.80 9.82 12.21
C PRO A 166 -13.77 10.31 10.76
N GLU A 167 -13.72 11.64 10.55
CA GLU A 167 -13.67 12.25 9.24
C GLU A 167 -12.41 11.89 8.45
N VAL A 168 -11.27 11.71 9.13
CA VAL A 168 -10.00 11.29 8.52
C VAL A 168 -10.06 9.82 8.11
N SER A 169 -10.52 8.97 9.02
CA SER A 169 -10.72 7.53 8.76
C SER A 169 -11.72 7.32 7.62
N ASP A 170 -12.82 8.07 7.60
CA ASP A 170 -13.82 8.03 6.55
C ASP A 170 -13.27 8.48 5.18
N TYR A 171 -12.44 9.52 5.17
CA TYR A 171 -11.78 9.97 3.95
C TYR A 171 -10.87 8.90 3.38
N VAL A 172 -9.98 8.34 4.20
CA VAL A 172 -9.06 7.26 3.82
C VAL A 172 -9.85 6.06 3.29
N TYR A 173 -10.85 5.60 4.03
CA TYR A 173 -11.70 4.47 3.62
C TYR A 173 -12.36 4.71 2.26
N ARG A 174 -12.97 5.88 2.05
CA ARG A 174 -13.64 6.20 0.77
C ARG A 174 -12.66 6.30 -0.39
N SER A 175 -11.49 6.92 -0.16
CA SER A 175 -10.46 7.05 -1.19
C SER A 175 -9.98 5.68 -1.67
N LEU A 176 -9.63 4.78 -0.77
CA LEU A 176 -9.19 3.43 -1.12
C LEU A 176 -10.33 2.61 -1.73
N SER A 177 -11.51 2.60 -1.08
CA SER A 177 -12.66 1.82 -1.54
C SER A 177 -13.10 2.21 -2.95
N SER A 178 -12.97 3.48 -3.33
CA SER A 178 -13.34 3.95 -4.67
C SER A 178 -12.50 3.32 -5.78
N ILE A 179 -11.25 2.96 -5.48
CA ILE A 179 -10.32 2.29 -6.41
C ILE A 179 -10.48 0.77 -6.29
N LEU A 180 -10.40 0.25 -5.08
CA LEU A 180 -10.40 -1.20 -4.83
C LEU A 180 -11.68 -1.89 -5.31
N SER A 181 -12.83 -1.22 -5.22
CA SER A 181 -14.12 -1.81 -5.63
C SER A 181 -14.37 -1.83 -7.14
N LYS A 182 -13.60 -1.08 -7.94
CA LYS A 182 -13.91 -0.86 -9.37
C LYS A 182 -12.78 -1.28 -10.30
N ASP A 183 -11.55 -1.25 -9.83
CA ASP A 183 -10.38 -1.27 -10.72
C ASP A 183 -9.69 -2.63 -10.79
N GLY A 184 -10.31 -3.69 -10.24
CA GLY A 184 -9.81 -5.06 -10.36
C GLY A 184 -8.47 -5.28 -9.65
N VAL A 185 -8.32 -4.74 -8.44
CA VAL A 185 -7.14 -4.92 -7.60
C VAL A 185 -7.30 -6.21 -6.79
N ASP A 186 -6.38 -7.16 -6.95
CA ASP A 186 -6.39 -8.47 -6.26
C ASP A 186 -5.54 -8.47 -4.99
N PHE A 187 -4.60 -7.55 -4.88
CA PHE A 187 -3.62 -7.50 -3.80
C PHE A 187 -3.30 -6.05 -3.42
N ILE A 188 -3.15 -5.81 -2.13
CA ILE A 188 -2.72 -4.51 -1.60
C ILE A 188 -1.35 -4.68 -0.95
N LYS A 189 -0.39 -3.85 -1.38
CA LYS A 189 0.84 -3.60 -0.64
C LYS A 189 0.62 -2.35 0.20
N TRP A 190 0.66 -2.50 1.53
CA TRP A 190 0.47 -1.43 2.49
C TRP A 190 1.77 -1.15 3.23
#